data_dc8ec414c5b2947007bb7c3544485b9e
#
_entry.id   dc8ec414c5b2947007bb7c3544485b9e
#
_cell.length_a   1.000
_cell.length_b   1.000
_cell.length_c   1.000
_cell.angle_alpha   90.00
_cell.angle_beta   90.00
_cell.angle_gamma   90.00
#
_symmetry.space_group_name_H-M   'P 1'
#
loop_
_entity.id
_entity.type
_entity.pdbx_description
1 polymer ?
#
loop_
_entity_poly.entity_id
_entity_poly.type
_entity_poly.pdbx_seq_one_letter_code
_entity_poly.pdbx_strand_id
1 'polypeptide(L)'
;MLGLPESLPTEGRRAFTGLVCPDCSGNLVISVHGDHVSFACRVGHAYGLTELVLAKDTALEAVLWRAVFAFEELEALLSDLRTHGLTEAFDAGAYRARAELARVQASRLRAIIEADRTLTERRDNGEIGTGAP
;
A
#
# COMPACT_ATOMS: atom_id res chain seq x y z
N MET A 1 6.72 -11.56 -12.18
CA MET A 1 6.47 -10.37 -13.02
C MET A 1 5.32 -9.59 -12.42
N LEU A 2 5.54 -8.35 -12.09
CA LEU A 2 4.50 -7.45 -11.60
C LEU A 2 3.86 -6.73 -12.79
N GLY A 3 2.54 -6.58 -12.77
CA GLY A 3 1.81 -5.79 -13.75
C GLY A 3 0.97 -6.58 -14.72
N LEU A 4 0.61 -5.94 -15.82
CA LEU A 4 -0.19 -6.53 -16.88
C LEU A 4 0.64 -7.49 -17.73
N PRO A 5 0.02 -8.46 -18.42
CA PRO A 5 0.72 -9.31 -19.39
C PRO A 5 1.27 -8.44 -20.55
N GLU A 6 2.35 -8.91 -21.19
CA GLU A 6 2.96 -8.19 -22.32
C GLU A 6 1.98 -7.92 -23.47
N SER A 7 1.04 -8.83 -23.68
CA SER A 7 -0.08 -8.63 -24.60
C SER A 7 -1.41 -8.85 -23.91
N LEU A 8 -2.34 -7.93 -24.11
CA LEU A 8 -3.69 -8.06 -23.57
C LEU A 8 -4.41 -9.24 -24.23
N PRO A 9 -5.31 -9.91 -23.48
CA PRO A 9 -6.11 -11.01 -24.05
C PRO A 9 -7.02 -10.48 -25.15
N THR A 10 -7.30 -11.33 -26.13
CA THR A 10 -8.28 -11.03 -27.18
C THR A 10 -9.68 -11.03 -26.59
N GLU A 11 -10.64 -10.45 -27.34
CA GLU A 11 -12.06 -10.37 -26.98
C GLU A 11 -12.59 -11.65 -26.36
N GLY A 12 -13.22 -11.54 -25.20
CA GLY A 12 -13.82 -12.66 -24.47
C GLY A 12 -12.85 -13.64 -23.82
N ARG A 13 -11.55 -13.41 -23.92
CA ARG A 13 -10.53 -14.23 -23.26
C ARG A 13 -10.02 -13.59 -21.99
N ARG A 14 -9.44 -14.41 -21.13
CA ARG A 14 -8.81 -13.99 -19.87
C ARG A 14 -7.31 -14.27 -19.90
N ALA A 15 -6.56 -13.42 -19.24
CA ALA A 15 -5.13 -13.63 -19.02
C ALA A 15 -4.78 -13.38 -17.54
N PHE A 16 -3.81 -14.13 -17.04
CA PHE A 16 -3.25 -13.85 -15.71
C PHE A 16 -2.45 -12.56 -15.73
N THR A 17 -2.57 -11.82 -14.63
CA THR A 17 -1.74 -10.64 -14.37
C THR A 17 -0.72 -10.96 -13.30
N GLY A 18 0.31 -10.12 -13.16
CA GLY A 18 1.19 -10.13 -11.99
C GLY A 18 0.65 -9.30 -10.81
N LEU A 19 -0.65 -8.99 -10.82
CA LEU A 19 -1.31 -8.17 -9.81
C LEU A 19 -2.11 -9.04 -8.85
N VAL A 20 -2.20 -8.59 -7.59
CA VAL A 20 -3.03 -9.22 -6.57
C VAL A 20 -4.27 -8.39 -6.26
N CYS A 21 -5.32 -9.06 -5.87
CA CYS A 21 -6.57 -8.42 -5.44
C CYS A 21 -6.35 -7.57 -4.18
N PRO A 22 -6.77 -6.30 -4.16
CA PRO A 22 -6.63 -5.45 -2.99
C PRO A 22 -7.42 -5.93 -1.77
N ASP A 23 -8.50 -6.71 -1.98
CA ASP A 23 -9.35 -7.19 -0.89
C ASP A 23 -8.91 -8.52 -0.30
N CYS A 24 -8.43 -9.46 -1.12
CA CYS A 24 -8.11 -10.82 -0.66
C CYS A 24 -6.69 -11.30 -0.99
N SER A 25 -5.88 -10.48 -1.66
CA SER A 25 -4.52 -10.81 -2.10
C SER A 25 -4.42 -11.99 -3.10
N GLY A 26 -5.55 -12.49 -3.60
CA GLY A 26 -5.57 -13.49 -4.68
C GLY A 26 -5.14 -12.90 -6.02
N ASN A 27 -4.61 -13.73 -6.91
CA ASN A 27 -4.22 -13.29 -8.24
C ASN A 27 -5.40 -12.71 -9.01
N LEU A 28 -5.15 -11.63 -9.73
CA LEU A 28 -6.11 -11.04 -10.66
C LEU A 28 -5.92 -11.56 -12.07
N VAL A 29 -7.03 -11.82 -12.74
CA VAL A 29 -7.10 -12.04 -14.18
C VAL A 29 -7.71 -10.82 -14.85
N ILE A 30 -7.21 -10.49 -16.03
CA ILE A 30 -7.73 -9.41 -16.87
C ILE A 30 -8.60 -10.00 -17.98
N SER A 31 -9.71 -9.33 -18.29
CA SER A 31 -10.59 -9.64 -19.41
C SER A 31 -10.84 -8.37 -20.22
N VAL A 32 -10.97 -8.53 -21.54
CA VAL A 32 -11.29 -7.44 -22.44
C VAL A 32 -12.60 -7.77 -23.17
N HIS A 33 -13.55 -6.82 -23.13
CA HIS A 33 -14.85 -6.92 -23.80
C HIS A 33 -15.15 -5.57 -24.47
N GLY A 34 -14.94 -5.48 -25.78
CA GLY A 34 -15.02 -4.22 -26.51
C GLY A 34 -14.03 -3.20 -25.94
N ASP A 35 -14.53 -2.04 -25.53
CA ASP A 35 -13.74 -0.99 -24.91
C ASP A 35 -13.62 -1.15 -23.38
N HIS A 36 -14.20 -2.20 -22.81
CA HIS A 36 -14.19 -2.44 -21.37
C HIS A 36 -13.10 -3.42 -20.97
N VAL A 37 -12.32 -3.02 -19.98
CA VAL A 37 -11.33 -3.85 -19.30
C VAL A 37 -11.83 -4.14 -17.89
N SER A 38 -11.80 -5.39 -17.49
CA SER A 38 -12.17 -5.82 -16.15
C SER A 38 -11.14 -6.75 -15.54
N PHE A 39 -11.05 -6.69 -14.21
CA PHE A 39 -10.17 -7.53 -13.41
C PHE A 39 -10.99 -8.31 -12.41
N ALA A 40 -10.67 -9.58 -12.22
CA ALA A 40 -11.36 -10.41 -11.23
C ALA A 40 -10.38 -11.36 -10.55
N CYS A 41 -10.61 -11.63 -9.26
CA CYS A 41 -9.91 -12.67 -8.53
C CYS A 41 -10.75 -13.96 -8.48
N ARG A 42 -10.14 -15.03 -8.00
CA ARG A 42 -10.79 -16.34 -7.89
C ARG A 42 -11.98 -16.35 -6.92
N VAL A 43 -11.96 -15.49 -5.91
CA VAL A 43 -13.01 -15.39 -4.88
C VAL A 43 -14.24 -14.65 -5.41
N GLY A 44 -14.06 -13.84 -6.47
CA GLY A 44 -15.17 -13.14 -7.11
C GLY A 44 -15.15 -11.63 -6.94
N HIS A 45 -14.12 -11.05 -6.33
CA HIS A 45 -13.95 -9.59 -6.37
C HIS A 45 -13.65 -9.16 -7.80
N ALA A 46 -14.38 -8.17 -8.28
CA ALA A 46 -14.25 -7.68 -9.65
C ALA A 46 -14.11 -6.15 -9.66
N TYR A 47 -13.31 -5.65 -10.60
CA TYR A 47 -13.00 -4.23 -10.71
C TYR A 47 -12.96 -3.81 -12.18
N GLY A 48 -13.48 -2.63 -12.46
CA GLY A 48 -13.12 -1.90 -13.66
C GLY A 48 -11.71 -1.31 -13.52
N LEU A 49 -11.21 -0.70 -14.60
CA LEU A 49 -9.85 -0.14 -14.60
C LEU A 49 -9.65 0.94 -13.53
N THR A 50 -10.53 1.94 -13.51
CA THR A 50 -10.45 3.04 -12.53
C THR A 50 -10.69 2.55 -11.11
N GLU A 51 -11.66 1.64 -10.93
CA GLU A 51 -11.95 1.04 -9.63
C GLU A 51 -10.76 0.27 -9.06
N LEU A 52 -10.04 -0.47 -9.90
CA LEU A 52 -8.84 -1.19 -9.45
C LEU A 52 -7.74 -0.23 -9.00
N VAL A 53 -7.49 0.84 -9.76
CA VAL A 53 -6.50 1.85 -9.38
C VAL A 53 -6.84 2.46 -8.03
N LEU A 54 -8.08 2.90 -7.84
CA LEU A 54 -8.53 3.48 -6.56
C LEU A 54 -8.46 2.49 -5.41
N ALA A 55 -8.86 1.24 -5.64
CA ALA A 55 -8.78 0.19 -4.63
C ALA A 55 -7.32 -0.13 -4.24
N LYS A 56 -6.40 -0.10 -5.20
CA LYS A 56 -4.96 -0.26 -4.95
C LYS A 56 -4.40 0.89 -4.12
N ASP A 57 -4.76 2.13 -4.44
CA ASP A 57 -4.32 3.30 -3.68
C ASP A 57 -4.84 3.26 -2.24
N THR A 58 -6.10 2.91 -2.05
CA THR A 58 -6.69 2.73 -0.70
C THR A 58 -6.00 1.63 0.10
N ALA A 59 -5.72 0.49 -0.55
CA ALA A 59 -5.00 -0.61 0.09
C ALA A 59 -3.56 -0.21 0.46
N LEU A 60 -2.89 0.54 -0.40
CA LEU A 60 -1.54 1.06 -0.14
C LEU A 60 -1.54 1.99 1.08
N GLU A 61 -2.47 2.93 1.17
CA GLU A 61 -2.59 3.81 2.33
C GLU A 61 -2.80 3.03 3.62
N ALA A 62 -3.68 2.02 3.60
CA ALA A 62 -3.91 1.15 4.75
C ALA A 62 -2.66 0.38 5.19
N VAL A 63 -1.84 -0.10 4.25
CA VAL A 63 -0.56 -0.75 4.55
C VAL A 63 0.45 0.21 5.17
N LEU A 64 0.53 1.44 4.66
CA LEU A 64 1.41 2.47 5.22
C LEU A 64 1.02 2.82 6.66
N TRP A 65 -0.27 2.98 6.95
CA TRP A 65 -0.74 3.21 8.32
C TRP A 65 -0.45 2.03 9.24
N ARG A 66 -0.62 0.81 8.78
CA ARG A 66 -0.22 -0.38 9.53
C ARG A 66 1.27 -0.36 9.88
N ALA A 67 2.12 0.02 8.93
CA ALA A 67 3.55 0.12 9.17
C ALA A 67 3.88 1.21 10.19
N VAL A 68 3.21 2.38 10.13
CA VAL A 68 3.35 3.43 11.15
C VAL A 68 3.03 2.88 12.55
N PHE A 69 1.87 2.26 12.71
CA PHE A 69 1.46 1.70 14.00
C PHE A 69 2.42 0.60 14.50
N ALA A 70 2.91 -0.25 13.59
CA ALA A 70 3.86 -1.30 13.95
C ALA A 70 5.20 -0.72 14.46
N PHE A 71 5.69 0.37 13.87
CA PHE A 71 6.89 1.05 14.35
C PHE A 71 6.66 1.76 15.70
N GLU A 72 5.51 2.40 15.88
CA GLU A 72 5.15 3.04 17.16
C GLU A 72 4.99 2.01 18.29
N GLU A 73 4.36 0.89 18.02
CA GLU A 73 4.23 -0.23 18.95
C GLU A 73 5.61 -0.81 19.34
N LEU A 74 6.49 -0.98 18.36
CA LEU A 74 7.86 -1.44 18.62
C LEU A 74 8.64 -0.44 19.47
N GLU A 75 8.55 0.87 19.16
CA GLU A 75 9.16 1.92 19.99
C GLU A 75 8.66 1.85 21.43
N ALA A 76 7.35 1.78 21.63
CA ALA A 76 6.72 1.70 22.95
C ALA A 76 7.19 0.45 23.71
N LEU A 77 7.17 -0.72 23.06
CA LEU A 77 7.63 -1.97 23.65
C LEU A 77 9.09 -1.88 24.11
N LEU A 78 9.98 -1.41 23.26
CA LEU A 78 11.41 -1.28 23.58
C LEU A 78 11.66 -0.28 24.73
N SER A 79 10.88 0.79 24.78
CA SER A 79 10.91 1.77 25.86
C SER A 79 10.46 1.16 27.18
N ASP A 80 9.35 0.42 27.17
CA ASP A 80 8.79 -0.23 28.35
C ASP A 80 9.73 -1.32 28.90
N LEU A 81 10.27 -2.17 28.02
CA LEU A 81 11.25 -3.18 28.41
C LEU A 81 12.46 -2.56 29.13
N ARG A 82 12.95 -1.44 28.63
CA ARG A 82 14.06 -0.70 29.23
C ARG A 82 13.65 -0.08 30.57
N THR A 83 12.46 0.52 30.66
CA THR A 83 11.95 1.14 31.88
C THR A 83 11.75 0.11 33.01
N HIS A 84 11.29 -1.08 32.65
CA HIS A 84 11.08 -2.18 33.62
C HIS A 84 12.32 -3.05 33.87
N GLY A 85 13.44 -2.72 33.27
CA GLY A 85 14.68 -3.49 33.44
C GLY A 85 14.67 -4.90 32.81
N LEU A 86 13.80 -5.13 31.82
CA LEU A 86 13.65 -6.41 31.13
C LEU A 86 14.59 -6.54 29.93
N THR A 87 15.86 -6.24 30.13
CA THR A 87 16.86 -6.18 29.05
C THR A 87 17.92 -7.29 29.15
N GLU A 88 17.61 -8.41 29.82
CA GLU A 88 18.58 -9.45 30.11
C GLU A 88 19.25 -10.08 28.88
N ALA A 89 18.57 -10.10 27.73
CA ALA A 89 19.09 -10.70 26.50
C ALA A 89 19.78 -9.71 25.56
N PHE A 90 19.67 -8.40 25.80
CA PHE A 90 20.17 -7.37 24.90
C PHE A 90 20.71 -6.16 25.67
N ASP A 91 21.71 -5.49 25.10
CA ASP A 91 22.22 -4.23 25.60
C ASP A 91 21.14 -3.15 25.59
N ALA A 92 20.97 -2.43 26.69
CA ALA A 92 20.04 -1.29 26.80
C ALA A 92 20.32 -0.19 25.75
N GLY A 93 21.57 -0.04 25.34
CA GLY A 93 21.97 0.85 24.24
C GLY A 93 21.41 0.41 22.90
N ALA A 94 21.40 -0.90 22.61
CA ALA A 94 20.82 -1.46 21.40
C ALA A 94 19.31 -1.25 21.35
N TYR A 95 18.60 -1.41 22.46
CA TYR A 95 17.17 -1.14 22.57
C TYR A 95 16.84 0.35 22.32
N ARG A 96 17.64 1.24 22.89
CA ARG A 96 17.49 2.69 22.66
C ARG A 96 17.69 3.06 21.20
N ALA A 97 18.75 2.56 20.58
CA ALA A 97 19.04 2.79 19.16
C ALA A 97 17.93 2.26 18.26
N ARG A 98 17.42 1.07 18.54
CA ARG A 98 16.32 0.48 17.76
C ARG A 98 15.01 1.23 17.94
N ALA A 99 14.69 1.70 19.15
CA ALA A 99 13.51 2.52 19.43
C ALA A 99 13.57 3.86 18.69
N GLU A 100 14.72 4.53 18.73
CA GLU A 100 14.91 5.79 17.99
C GLU A 100 14.76 5.59 16.47
N LEU A 101 15.32 4.52 15.93
CA LEU A 101 15.14 4.19 14.51
C LEU A 101 13.66 3.93 14.17
N ALA A 102 12.93 3.21 15.01
CA ALA A 102 11.51 2.96 14.81
C ALA A 102 10.70 4.26 14.80
N ARG A 103 11.00 5.18 15.73
CA ARG A 103 10.39 6.51 15.77
C ARG A 103 10.64 7.31 14.48
N VAL A 104 11.87 7.32 14.00
CA VAL A 104 12.25 8.00 12.75
C VAL A 104 11.53 7.39 11.55
N GLN A 105 11.43 6.06 11.47
CA GLN A 105 10.73 5.38 10.39
C GLN A 105 9.23 5.67 10.40
N ALA A 106 8.58 5.66 11.56
CA ALA A 106 7.18 6.06 11.68
C ALA A 106 6.94 7.50 11.18
N SER A 107 7.80 8.43 11.56
CA SER A 107 7.73 9.82 11.12
C SER A 107 7.88 9.98 9.60
N ARG A 108 8.80 9.24 8.99
CA ARG A 108 9.00 9.24 7.53
C ARG A 108 7.77 8.70 6.79
N LEU A 109 7.18 7.62 7.28
CA LEU A 109 5.96 7.06 6.68
C LEU A 109 4.77 8.00 6.80
N ARG A 110 4.60 8.69 7.93
CA ARG A 110 3.58 9.73 8.08
C ARG A 110 3.75 10.85 7.07
N ALA A 111 4.98 11.28 6.82
CA ALA A 111 5.27 12.31 5.82
C ALA A 111 4.92 11.86 4.40
N ILE A 112 5.16 10.60 4.06
CA ILE A 112 4.76 10.01 2.76
C ILE A 112 3.23 10.01 2.62
N ILE A 113 2.50 9.55 3.63
CA ILE A 113 1.03 9.52 3.61
C ILE A 113 0.45 10.92 3.44
N GLU A 114 0.98 11.90 4.16
CA GLU A 114 0.52 13.29 4.09
C GLU A 114 0.78 13.92 2.71
N ALA A 115 1.93 13.65 2.10
CA ALA A 115 2.24 14.10 0.76
C ALA A 115 1.27 13.54 -0.30
N ASP A 116 0.94 12.25 -0.19
CA ASP A 116 -0.01 11.59 -1.10
C ASP A 116 -1.42 12.17 -0.94
N ARG A 117 -1.88 12.40 0.28
CA ARG A 117 -3.17 13.03 0.57
C ARG A 117 -3.27 14.42 -0.02
N THR A 118 -2.24 15.23 0.12
CA THR A 118 -2.19 16.58 -0.44
C THR A 118 -2.32 16.56 -1.96
N LEU A 119 -1.72 15.59 -2.64
CA LEU A 119 -1.85 15.42 -4.08
C LEU A 119 -3.25 15.00 -4.50
N THR A 120 -3.87 14.09 -3.75
CA THR A 120 -5.24 13.62 -4.00
C THR A 120 -6.25 14.75 -3.82
N GLU A 121 -6.14 15.51 -2.73
CA GLU A 121 -7.01 16.66 -2.45
C GLU A 121 -6.89 17.75 -3.52
N ARG A 122 -5.70 18.04 -4.01
CA ARG A 122 -5.47 18.98 -5.11
C ARG A 122 -6.10 18.53 -6.42
N ARG A 123 -6.07 17.24 -6.69
CA ARG A 123 -6.70 16.65 -7.88
C ARG A 123 -8.22 16.76 -7.83
N ASP A 124 -8.81 16.50 -6.67
CA ASP A 124 -10.25 16.57 -6.44
C ASP A 124 -10.76 18.02 -6.49
N ASN A 125 -9.95 18.99 -6.07
CA ASN A 125 -10.26 20.42 -6.12
C ASN A 125 -9.98 21.07 -7.50
N GLY A 126 -9.53 20.31 -8.49
CA GLY A 126 -9.24 20.82 -9.84
C GLY A 126 -8.03 21.75 -9.92
N GLU A 127 -7.20 21.81 -8.88
CA GLU A 127 -6.02 22.68 -8.83
C GLU A 127 -4.83 22.15 -9.64
N ILE A 128 -4.87 20.87 -10.07
CA ILE A 128 -3.94 20.35 -11.05
C ILE A 128 -4.58 20.58 -12.41
N GLY A 129 -4.27 21.73 -12.98
CA GLY A 129 -4.66 22.03 -14.34
C GLY A 129 -4.27 20.88 -15.27
N THR A 130 -5.20 20.44 -16.09
CA THR A 130 -4.91 19.68 -17.29
C THR A 130 -3.89 20.50 -18.09
N GLY A 131 -2.62 20.26 -17.87
CA GLY A 131 -1.57 20.71 -18.79
C GLY A 131 -1.81 19.98 -20.09
N ALA A 132 -2.70 20.51 -20.91
CA ALA A 132 -2.74 20.17 -22.30
C ALA A 132 -1.49 20.76 -22.94
N PRO A 133 -0.78 20.00 -23.83
CA PRO A 133 0.36 20.52 -24.57
C PRO A 133 -0.03 21.63 -25.50
#